data_2b909852991cde76af5ad40e9ac29603
#
_entry.id   2b909852991cde76af5ad40e9ac29603
#
_cell.length_a   1.000
_cell.length_b   1.000
_cell.length_c   1.000
_cell.angle_alpha   90.00
_cell.angle_beta   90.00
_cell.angle_gamma   90.00
#
_symmetry.space_group_name_H-M   'P 1'
#
loop_
_entity.id
_entity.type
_entity.pdbx_description
1 polymer ?
#
loop_
_entity_poly.entity_id
_entity_poly.type
_entity_poly.pdbx_seq_one_letter_code
_entity_poly.pdbx_strand_id
1 'polypeptide(L)'
;MGAETSPSDLETVCVLLSPRRHHGRLPSWLRGSLLRLGPGLFEVGDEPFYHLFDGQALMHKFDFKNGQVTYYRKFVRTDAYVRAMTEKRVVITEFGTFAYPDPCKNIFSRFFSYFKGVEVTDNCLVNVYPIGEDYYACTETNYITKVDPETLETLKKVDLCNYMNINGVTAHPHIEADGTVYNIGNCFGKGATLAYNIVSMPPKQKGQPINLLKFLSAWSIRGSNYMDCFESNETMGTWFHLATRKPNEYVDVKFRASAMNLFHHINCYEDQGFVVVDLCTWKGFEFVYNYLYLANLRENWEEVKKAAMMAPQPEVRRYVLPMDVHREEQGKNLISLPYTTATAVMRSDGTVWLEPEVLFSGPRQAFEFPQINYPRCSGKNYTYAYALGLNHFIPDRICKLNVRTKETWVWQEPDSYPSEPIFVQSPDGVDEDDGILLTIVVNPGAAQRPGYLLVLNAKDLSEIARAEVEAIMPVTFHGMYKP
;
A
#
# COMPACT_ATOMS: atom_id res chain seq x y z
N MET A 1 -20.21 -24.43 -23.36
CA MET A 1 -19.05 -25.19 -22.89
C MET A 1 -17.84 -24.31 -23.09
N GLY A 2 -17.56 -23.46 -22.12
CA GLY A 2 -16.33 -22.68 -22.09
C GLY A 2 -15.23 -23.57 -21.56
N ALA A 3 -14.12 -23.66 -22.28
CA ALA A 3 -12.93 -24.34 -21.79
C ALA A 3 -12.46 -23.62 -20.52
N GLU A 4 -12.49 -24.33 -19.38
CA GLU A 4 -11.83 -23.91 -18.15
C GLU A 4 -10.32 -23.83 -18.48
N THR A 5 -9.81 -22.61 -18.70
CA THR A 5 -8.37 -22.38 -18.76
C THR A 5 -7.81 -22.73 -17.39
N SER A 6 -6.84 -23.64 -17.36
CA SER A 6 -6.14 -24.00 -16.12
C SER A 6 -5.58 -22.72 -15.46
N PRO A 7 -5.82 -22.50 -14.15
CA PRO A 7 -5.33 -21.31 -13.46
C PRO A 7 -3.80 -21.18 -13.37
N SER A 8 -3.06 -22.10 -13.96
CA SER A 8 -1.59 -22.22 -13.89
C SER A 8 -0.84 -21.51 -15.00
N ASP A 9 -1.52 -21.11 -16.07
CA ASP A 9 -0.82 -20.60 -17.26
C ASP A 9 -0.69 -19.07 -17.23
N LEU A 10 0.47 -18.58 -17.67
CA LEU A 10 0.70 -17.17 -17.89
C LEU A 10 -0.25 -16.69 -18.99
N GLU A 11 -1.19 -15.82 -18.64
CA GLU A 11 -2.10 -15.24 -19.61
C GLU A 11 -1.46 -14.01 -20.26
N THR A 12 -1.15 -14.13 -21.54
CA THR A 12 -0.70 -13.01 -22.38
C THR A 12 -1.91 -12.43 -23.09
N VAL A 13 -2.15 -11.15 -22.87
CA VAL A 13 -3.29 -10.44 -23.47
C VAL A 13 -2.79 -9.43 -24.50
N CYS A 14 -3.47 -9.37 -25.63
CA CYS A 14 -3.18 -8.37 -26.65
C CYS A 14 -3.39 -6.95 -26.10
N VAL A 15 -2.42 -6.08 -26.30
CA VAL A 15 -2.47 -4.68 -25.87
C VAL A 15 -2.42 -3.79 -27.11
N LEU A 16 -3.42 -2.92 -27.24
CA LEU A 16 -3.49 -1.98 -28.33
C LEU A 16 -3.17 -0.58 -27.83
N LEU A 17 -2.20 0.07 -28.47
CA LEU A 17 -1.98 1.50 -28.29
C LEU A 17 -3.12 2.26 -28.99
N SER A 18 -3.96 2.92 -28.21
CA SER A 18 -5.09 3.67 -28.76
C SER A 18 -4.62 4.95 -29.46
N PRO A 19 -5.00 5.19 -30.73
CA PRO A 19 -4.67 6.42 -31.42
C PRO A 19 -5.57 7.60 -31.02
N ARG A 20 -6.30 7.53 -29.91
CA ARG A 20 -7.25 8.58 -29.50
C ARG A 20 -6.56 9.93 -29.25
N ARG A 21 -6.87 10.89 -30.15
CA ARG A 21 -6.65 12.34 -30.04
C ARG A 21 -5.23 12.80 -29.66
N HIS A 22 -4.30 12.80 -30.60
CA HIS A 22 -3.02 13.54 -30.60
C HIS A 22 -1.85 13.01 -29.77
N HIS A 23 -2.01 12.03 -28.87
CA HIS A 23 -0.93 11.55 -28.00
C HIS A 23 -0.91 10.00 -27.93
N GLY A 24 -0.45 9.33 -28.97
CA GLY A 24 -0.49 7.86 -29.06
C GLY A 24 0.86 7.17 -29.02
N ARG A 25 1.94 7.84 -28.64
CA ARG A 25 3.28 7.23 -28.64
C ARG A 25 3.88 7.28 -27.24
N LEU A 26 4.26 6.10 -26.76
CA LEU A 26 5.07 6.01 -25.55
C LEU A 26 6.39 6.76 -25.74
N PRO A 27 6.95 7.33 -24.66
CA PRO A 27 8.29 7.88 -24.69
C PRO A 27 9.29 6.84 -25.20
N SER A 28 10.14 7.22 -26.14
CA SER A 28 11.09 6.29 -26.78
C SER A 28 12.11 5.67 -25.80
N TRP A 29 12.32 6.32 -24.67
CA TRP A 29 13.18 5.88 -23.60
C TRP A 29 12.52 4.89 -22.64
N LEU A 30 11.18 4.81 -22.61
CA LEU A 30 10.46 3.93 -21.68
C LEU A 30 10.69 2.46 -22.07
N ARG A 31 11.35 1.72 -21.18
CA ARG A 31 11.69 0.32 -21.30
C ARG A 31 11.52 -0.36 -19.96
N GLY A 32 11.60 -1.69 -19.90
CA GLY A 32 11.44 -2.43 -18.65
C GLY A 32 10.00 -2.81 -18.37
N SER A 33 9.61 -2.94 -17.12
CA SER A 33 8.32 -3.49 -16.74
C SER A 33 7.65 -2.72 -15.60
N LEU A 34 6.34 -2.53 -15.68
CA LEU A 34 5.50 -2.14 -14.56
C LEU A 34 4.91 -3.41 -13.94
N LEU A 35 5.24 -3.69 -12.69
CA LEU A 35 4.70 -4.79 -11.89
C LEU A 35 3.65 -4.25 -10.94
N ARG A 36 2.49 -4.92 -10.83
CA ARG A 36 1.39 -4.52 -9.94
C ARG A 36 0.81 -5.74 -9.24
N LEU A 37 0.32 -5.55 -8.02
CA LEU A 37 -0.44 -6.54 -7.27
C LEU A 37 -1.81 -6.00 -6.89
N GLY A 38 -2.76 -6.92 -6.80
CA GLY A 38 -4.11 -6.61 -6.35
C GLY A 38 -4.95 -7.88 -6.24
N PRO A 39 -6.21 -7.73 -5.82
CA PRO A 39 -7.14 -8.85 -5.72
C PRO A 39 -7.67 -9.25 -7.10
N GLY A 40 -7.57 -10.54 -7.44
CA GLY A 40 -7.98 -11.04 -8.76
C GLY A 40 -9.14 -12.02 -8.74
N LEU A 41 -9.42 -12.67 -7.61
CA LEU A 41 -10.48 -13.66 -7.47
C LEU A 41 -11.24 -13.45 -6.17
N PHE A 42 -12.57 -13.35 -6.24
CA PHE A 42 -13.44 -13.04 -5.10
C PHE A 42 -14.43 -14.13 -4.75
N GLU A 43 -14.34 -15.29 -5.39
CA GLU A 43 -15.21 -16.43 -5.16
C GLU A 43 -14.43 -17.72 -5.36
N VAL A 44 -14.67 -18.73 -4.50
CA VAL A 44 -14.03 -20.04 -4.59
C VAL A 44 -15.09 -21.11 -4.42
N GLY A 45 -15.38 -21.89 -5.47
CA GLY A 45 -16.56 -22.74 -5.50
C GLY A 45 -17.82 -21.89 -5.35
N ASP A 46 -18.63 -22.21 -4.34
CA ASP A 46 -19.85 -21.47 -4.01
C ASP A 46 -19.63 -20.48 -2.84
N GLU A 47 -18.41 -20.32 -2.35
CA GLU A 47 -18.08 -19.44 -1.22
C GLU A 47 -17.49 -18.10 -1.71
N PRO A 48 -18.15 -16.95 -1.45
CA PRO A 48 -17.59 -15.65 -1.74
C PRO A 48 -16.59 -15.20 -0.66
N PHE A 49 -15.61 -14.40 -1.06
CA PHE A 49 -14.92 -13.52 -0.13
C PHE A 49 -15.79 -12.29 0.14
N TYR A 50 -15.69 -11.72 1.34
CA TYR A 50 -16.60 -10.66 1.76
C TYR A 50 -16.00 -9.25 1.64
N HIS A 51 -14.69 -9.12 1.62
CA HIS A 51 -14.00 -7.82 1.62
C HIS A 51 -13.08 -7.67 0.40
N LEU A 52 -12.87 -6.42 -0.05
CA LEU A 52 -11.97 -6.13 -1.18
C LEU A 52 -10.53 -6.64 -0.94
N PHE A 53 -10.06 -6.63 0.31
CA PHE A 53 -8.73 -7.09 0.69
C PHE A 53 -8.60 -8.61 0.85
N ASP A 54 -9.66 -9.37 0.60
CA ASP A 54 -9.65 -10.84 0.68
C ASP A 54 -9.41 -11.52 -0.66
N GLY A 55 -9.57 -10.78 -1.76
CA GLY A 55 -9.41 -11.33 -3.11
C GLY A 55 -8.02 -11.96 -3.28
N GLN A 56 -7.96 -13.11 -3.96
CA GLN A 56 -6.70 -13.83 -4.14
C GLN A 56 -5.72 -13.05 -5.02
N ALA A 57 -4.46 -13.04 -4.62
CA ALA A 57 -3.42 -12.21 -5.21
C ALA A 57 -3.21 -12.47 -6.70
N LEU A 58 -3.44 -11.45 -7.53
CA LEU A 58 -3.18 -11.45 -8.96
C LEU A 58 -2.05 -10.46 -9.26
N MET A 59 -1.02 -10.98 -9.89
CA MET A 59 0.12 -10.18 -10.35
C MET A 59 -0.07 -9.76 -11.79
N HIS A 60 0.14 -8.48 -12.07
CA HIS A 60 0.06 -7.87 -13.40
C HIS A 60 1.43 -7.36 -13.81
N LYS A 61 1.75 -7.48 -15.10
CA LYS A 61 2.98 -6.99 -15.70
C LYS A 61 2.70 -6.32 -17.03
N PHE A 62 3.22 -5.11 -17.20
CA PHE A 62 3.26 -4.43 -18.49
C PHE A 62 4.71 -4.28 -18.91
N ASP A 63 5.12 -4.97 -19.96
CA ASP A 63 6.46 -4.87 -20.54
C ASP A 63 6.52 -3.79 -21.61
N PHE A 64 7.48 -2.89 -21.48
CA PHE A 64 7.76 -1.80 -22.41
C PHE A 64 8.97 -2.11 -23.25
N LYS A 65 8.79 -2.30 -24.54
CA LYS A 65 9.87 -2.61 -25.47
C LYS A 65 9.64 -1.97 -26.83
N ASN A 66 10.58 -1.13 -27.26
CA ASN A 66 10.55 -0.49 -28.58
C ASN A 66 9.24 0.27 -28.90
N GLY A 67 8.69 0.99 -27.89
CA GLY A 67 7.44 1.72 -28.02
C GLY A 67 6.17 0.85 -28.04
N GLN A 68 6.31 -0.43 -27.76
CA GLN A 68 5.21 -1.37 -27.62
C GLN A 68 5.01 -1.75 -26.15
N VAL A 69 3.78 -2.14 -25.82
CA VAL A 69 3.40 -2.65 -24.50
C VAL A 69 2.85 -4.05 -24.65
N THR A 70 3.29 -4.98 -23.79
CA THR A 70 2.70 -6.30 -23.70
C THR A 70 2.23 -6.51 -22.25
N TYR A 71 1.00 -6.97 -22.08
CA TYR A 71 0.42 -7.23 -20.78
C TYR A 71 0.40 -8.71 -20.45
N TYR A 72 0.77 -9.04 -19.23
CA TYR A 72 0.74 -10.37 -18.66
C TYR A 72 0.06 -10.33 -17.30
N ARG A 73 -0.60 -11.42 -16.92
CA ARG A 73 -1.13 -11.61 -15.57
C ARG A 73 -1.01 -13.05 -15.11
N LYS A 74 -0.87 -13.25 -13.81
CA LYS A 74 -0.82 -14.57 -13.20
C LYS A 74 -1.20 -14.50 -11.72
N PHE A 75 -2.00 -15.48 -11.25
CA PHE A 75 -2.24 -15.62 -9.83
C PHE A 75 -0.97 -16.03 -9.10
N VAL A 76 -0.70 -15.39 -7.96
CA VAL A 76 0.37 -15.83 -7.07
C VAL A 76 -0.10 -17.09 -6.36
N ARG A 77 0.62 -18.17 -6.54
CA ARG A 77 0.25 -19.50 -5.99
C ARG A 77 0.65 -19.62 -4.52
N THR A 78 0.03 -18.81 -3.67
CA THR A 78 0.14 -18.89 -2.21
C THR A 78 -0.50 -20.15 -1.67
N ASP A 79 -0.23 -20.52 -0.42
CA ASP A 79 -0.93 -21.65 0.22
C ASP A 79 -2.43 -21.36 0.33
N ALA A 80 -2.80 -20.09 0.65
CA ALA A 80 -4.20 -19.67 0.67
C ALA A 80 -4.88 -19.92 -0.68
N TYR A 81 -4.27 -19.48 -1.79
CA TYR A 81 -4.81 -19.69 -3.13
C TYR A 81 -4.89 -21.16 -3.50
N VAL A 82 -3.80 -21.91 -3.39
CA VAL A 82 -3.72 -23.31 -3.83
C VAL A 82 -4.70 -24.18 -3.05
N ARG A 83 -4.80 -24.01 -1.74
CA ARG A 83 -5.73 -24.76 -0.90
C ARG A 83 -7.18 -24.38 -1.18
N ALA A 84 -7.48 -23.09 -1.32
CA ALA A 84 -8.82 -22.64 -1.64
C ALA A 84 -9.32 -23.22 -2.97
N MET A 85 -8.48 -23.18 -4.02
CA MET A 85 -8.81 -23.74 -5.32
C MET A 85 -8.96 -25.26 -5.30
N THR A 86 -8.17 -25.96 -4.48
CA THR A 86 -8.21 -27.43 -4.36
C THR A 86 -9.45 -27.88 -3.57
N GLU A 87 -9.74 -27.22 -2.46
CA GLU A 87 -10.85 -27.55 -1.57
C GLU A 87 -12.18 -26.89 -2.00
N LYS A 88 -12.13 -25.95 -2.97
CA LYS A 88 -13.27 -25.17 -3.49
C LYS A 88 -14.03 -24.43 -2.39
N ARG A 89 -13.29 -23.88 -1.42
CA ARG A 89 -13.81 -23.15 -0.26
C ARG A 89 -12.76 -22.25 0.35
N VAL A 90 -13.18 -21.30 1.18
CA VAL A 90 -12.28 -20.47 1.98
C VAL A 90 -11.66 -21.32 3.10
N VAL A 91 -10.35 -21.53 3.10
CA VAL A 91 -9.63 -22.43 4.02
C VAL A 91 -8.75 -21.74 5.02
N ILE A 92 -8.37 -20.49 4.76
CA ILE A 92 -7.59 -19.63 5.66
C ILE A 92 -8.40 -18.35 5.87
N THR A 93 -8.48 -17.89 7.12
CA THR A 93 -9.13 -16.61 7.43
C THR A 93 -8.34 -15.46 6.81
N GLU A 94 -9.03 -14.65 6.02
CA GLU A 94 -8.52 -13.45 5.38
C GLU A 94 -8.89 -12.20 6.19
N PHE A 95 -8.69 -11.01 5.65
CA PHE A 95 -8.90 -9.74 6.35
C PHE A 95 -10.35 -9.57 6.83
N GLY A 96 -11.33 -9.73 5.95
CA GLY A 96 -12.76 -9.58 6.22
C GLY A 96 -13.57 -10.88 6.10
N THR A 97 -12.95 -12.01 5.74
CA THR A 97 -13.61 -13.31 5.54
C THR A 97 -13.07 -14.35 6.49
N PHE A 98 -13.94 -14.91 7.32
CA PHE A 98 -13.61 -15.98 8.25
C PHE A 98 -13.67 -17.35 7.56
N ALA A 99 -12.66 -18.19 7.74
CA ALA A 99 -12.64 -19.58 7.28
C ALA A 99 -13.32 -20.49 8.30
N TYR A 100 -14.50 -20.99 7.96
CA TYR A 100 -15.19 -21.94 8.80
C TYR A 100 -14.57 -23.34 8.72
N PRO A 101 -14.62 -24.14 9.80
CA PRO A 101 -14.18 -25.52 9.78
C PRO A 101 -14.89 -26.31 8.70
N ASP A 102 -14.16 -27.23 8.04
CA ASP A 102 -14.68 -28.06 6.97
C ASP A 102 -15.96 -28.83 7.41
N PRO A 103 -17.12 -28.60 6.77
CA PRO A 103 -18.39 -29.28 7.13
C PRO A 103 -18.35 -30.75 6.88
N CYS A 104 -17.48 -31.26 6.00
CA CYS A 104 -17.31 -32.67 5.69
C CYS A 104 -16.53 -33.46 6.75
N LYS A 105 -15.83 -32.76 7.65
CA LYS A 105 -15.12 -33.41 8.77
C LYS A 105 -16.08 -33.77 9.90
N ASN A 106 -15.78 -34.88 10.61
CA ASN A 106 -16.57 -35.28 11.76
C ASN A 106 -16.51 -34.20 12.88
N ILE A 107 -17.53 -34.23 13.75
CA ILE A 107 -17.70 -33.19 14.79
C ILE A 107 -16.48 -33.04 15.71
N PHE A 108 -15.77 -34.14 16.00
CA PHE A 108 -14.56 -34.10 16.80
C PHE A 108 -13.40 -33.41 16.08
N SER A 109 -13.19 -33.74 14.80
CA SER A 109 -12.17 -33.07 13.97
C SER A 109 -12.47 -31.58 13.77
N ARG A 110 -13.74 -31.19 13.66
CA ARG A 110 -14.18 -29.80 13.63
C ARG A 110 -13.92 -29.10 14.95
N PHE A 111 -14.25 -29.74 16.07
CA PHE A 111 -13.96 -29.22 17.41
C PHE A 111 -12.46 -29.02 17.62
N PHE A 112 -11.61 -29.99 17.28
CA PHE A 112 -10.17 -29.84 17.38
C PHE A 112 -9.59 -28.82 16.42
N SER A 113 -10.24 -28.49 15.29
CA SER A 113 -9.77 -27.44 14.39
C SER A 113 -9.88 -26.03 15.00
N TYR A 114 -10.81 -25.81 15.94
CA TYR A 114 -10.87 -24.56 16.72
C TYR A 114 -9.69 -24.36 17.68
N PHE A 115 -9.02 -25.44 18.05
CA PHE A 115 -7.84 -25.41 18.93
C PHE A 115 -6.51 -25.42 18.17
N LYS A 116 -6.53 -25.66 16.85
CA LYS A 116 -5.37 -25.33 16.02
C LYS A 116 -5.27 -23.81 16.00
N GLY A 117 -4.11 -23.29 16.39
CA GLY A 117 -3.88 -21.84 16.39
C GLY A 117 -4.30 -21.18 15.06
N VAL A 118 -4.61 -19.90 15.11
CA VAL A 118 -5.00 -19.13 13.92
C VAL A 118 -3.90 -19.24 12.86
N GLU A 119 -4.21 -19.85 11.74
CA GLU A 119 -3.33 -19.87 10.58
C GLU A 119 -3.35 -18.49 9.93
N VAL A 120 -2.19 -17.84 9.89
CA VAL A 120 -2.04 -16.51 9.28
C VAL A 120 -2.00 -16.66 7.78
N THR A 121 -2.77 -15.82 7.06
CA THR A 121 -2.78 -15.84 5.60
C THR A 121 -1.46 -15.43 4.98
N ASP A 122 -1.12 -16.05 3.87
CA ASP A 122 0.00 -15.69 2.99
C ASP A 122 -0.48 -15.06 1.67
N ASN A 123 -1.75 -14.66 1.59
CA ASN A 123 -2.33 -14.02 0.42
C ASN A 123 -1.68 -12.65 0.17
N CYS A 124 -0.64 -12.62 -0.65
CA CYS A 124 0.26 -11.49 -0.85
C CYS A 124 -0.23 -10.50 -1.93
N LEU A 125 -1.43 -9.97 -1.77
CA LEU A 125 -2.10 -9.12 -2.77
C LEU A 125 -1.72 -7.63 -2.71
N VAL A 126 -0.90 -7.18 -1.75
CA VAL A 126 -0.75 -5.75 -1.46
C VAL A 126 0.36 -5.11 -2.27
N ASN A 127 1.58 -5.63 -2.22
CA ASN A 127 2.73 -4.97 -2.83
C ASN A 127 3.77 -5.97 -3.36
N VAL A 128 4.64 -5.49 -4.26
CA VAL A 128 5.81 -6.23 -4.77
C VAL A 128 7.04 -5.33 -4.70
N TYR A 129 8.15 -5.87 -4.18
CA TYR A 129 9.41 -5.13 -4.03
C TYR A 129 10.64 -6.04 -4.13
N PRO A 130 11.81 -5.49 -4.49
CA PRO A 130 13.06 -6.26 -4.56
C PRO A 130 13.74 -6.34 -3.19
N ILE A 131 14.43 -7.46 -2.94
CA ILE A 131 15.49 -7.61 -1.91
C ILE A 131 16.73 -8.12 -2.63
N GLY A 132 17.65 -7.23 -2.94
CA GLY A 132 18.76 -7.53 -3.86
C GLY A 132 18.24 -7.80 -5.28
N GLU A 133 18.59 -8.96 -5.84
CA GLU A 133 18.15 -9.37 -7.18
C GLU A 133 16.81 -10.13 -7.19
N ASP A 134 16.25 -10.42 -6.04
CA ASP A 134 15.03 -11.21 -5.86
C ASP A 134 13.82 -10.32 -5.66
N TYR A 135 12.65 -10.70 -6.21
CA TYR A 135 11.40 -9.97 -6.08
C TYR A 135 10.44 -10.73 -5.18
N TYR A 136 9.75 -10.00 -4.32
CA TYR A 136 8.83 -10.56 -3.33
C TYR A 136 7.48 -9.87 -3.37
N ALA A 137 6.43 -10.67 -3.54
CA ALA A 137 5.06 -10.27 -3.30
C ALA A 137 4.74 -10.35 -1.82
N CYS A 138 3.98 -9.41 -1.28
CA CYS A 138 3.72 -9.32 0.16
C CYS A 138 2.31 -8.83 0.50
N THR A 139 1.95 -9.06 1.73
CA THR A 139 0.84 -8.45 2.46
C THR A 139 1.34 -8.03 3.85
N GLU A 140 0.46 -7.63 4.75
CA GLU A 140 0.82 -7.14 6.09
C GLU A 140 0.90 -8.28 7.14
N THR A 141 1.46 -9.41 6.77
CA THR A 141 1.71 -10.56 7.64
C THR A 141 3.20 -10.87 7.75
N ASN A 142 3.53 -11.98 8.38
CA ASN A 142 4.91 -12.48 8.46
C ASN A 142 5.39 -13.19 7.18
N TYR A 143 4.52 -13.36 6.18
CA TYR A 143 4.87 -14.07 4.96
C TYR A 143 5.14 -13.12 3.80
N ILE A 144 6.23 -13.40 3.08
CA ILE A 144 6.49 -12.83 1.76
C ILE A 144 6.71 -13.97 0.77
N THR A 145 6.33 -13.77 -0.48
CA THR A 145 6.41 -14.80 -1.51
C THR A 145 7.37 -14.36 -2.62
N LYS A 146 8.47 -15.10 -2.80
CA LYS A 146 9.40 -14.86 -3.89
C LYS A 146 8.72 -15.18 -5.21
N VAL A 147 8.80 -14.23 -6.15
CA VAL A 147 8.23 -14.33 -7.50
C VAL A 147 9.30 -14.06 -8.55
N ASP A 148 9.14 -14.62 -9.73
CA ASP A 148 9.96 -14.28 -10.88
C ASP A 148 9.32 -13.09 -11.62
N PRO A 149 9.97 -11.93 -11.71
CA PRO A 149 9.40 -10.75 -12.36
C PRO A 149 9.27 -10.89 -13.88
N GLU A 150 9.97 -11.84 -14.51
CA GLU A 150 9.87 -12.07 -15.95
C GLU A 150 8.71 -12.99 -16.32
N THR A 151 8.57 -14.10 -15.61
CA THR A 151 7.58 -15.15 -15.89
C THR A 151 6.34 -15.09 -14.99
N LEU A 152 6.35 -14.24 -13.96
CA LEU A 152 5.35 -14.16 -12.90
C LEU A 152 5.17 -15.49 -12.13
N GLU A 153 6.14 -16.38 -12.19
CA GLU A 153 6.10 -17.65 -11.45
C GLU A 153 6.26 -17.42 -9.94
N THR A 154 5.48 -18.14 -9.18
CA THR A 154 5.63 -18.23 -7.73
C THR A 154 6.75 -19.20 -7.41
N LEU A 155 7.82 -18.71 -6.79
CA LEU A 155 9.02 -19.50 -6.56
C LEU A 155 9.09 -20.10 -5.16
N LYS A 156 8.90 -19.28 -4.12
CA LYS A 156 9.09 -19.71 -2.72
C LYS A 156 8.37 -18.80 -1.73
N LYS A 157 7.63 -19.40 -0.81
CA LYS A 157 7.13 -18.75 0.41
C LYS A 157 8.29 -18.58 1.40
N VAL A 158 8.38 -17.42 2.03
CA VAL A 158 9.34 -17.09 3.07
C VAL A 158 8.59 -16.63 4.31
N ASP A 159 8.81 -17.31 5.42
CA ASP A 159 8.32 -16.89 6.72
C ASP A 159 9.40 -16.04 7.41
N LEU A 160 9.14 -14.76 7.55
CA LEU A 160 10.05 -13.79 8.15
C LEU A 160 10.27 -14.03 9.65
N CYS A 161 9.33 -14.69 10.34
CA CYS A 161 9.52 -15.11 11.74
C CYS A 161 10.71 -16.07 11.92
N ASN A 162 11.09 -16.79 10.87
CA ASN A 162 12.30 -17.62 10.91
C ASN A 162 13.59 -16.81 10.92
N TYR A 163 13.50 -15.53 10.66
CA TYR A 163 14.64 -14.65 10.44
C TYR A 163 14.68 -13.48 11.40
N MET A 164 13.59 -13.02 11.96
CA MET A 164 13.52 -11.86 12.83
C MET A 164 12.39 -12.01 13.85
N ASN A 165 12.52 -11.30 14.97
CA ASN A 165 11.48 -11.31 16.00
C ASN A 165 10.34 -10.36 15.60
N ILE A 166 9.41 -10.88 14.81
CA ILE A 166 8.20 -10.18 14.35
C ILE A 166 7.03 -11.16 14.33
N ASN A 167 5.80 -10.64 14.35
CA ASN A 167 4.57 -11.39 14.08
C ASN A 167 3.97 -11.00 12.71
N GLY A 168 4.31 -9.83 12.23
CA GLY A 168 3.96 -9.32 10.91
C GLY A 168 4.80 -8.10 10.58
N VAL A 169 4.89 -7.74 9.31
CA VAL A 169 5.58 -6.55 8.80
C VAL A 169 4.63 -5.76 7.93
N THR A 170 4.91 -4.47 7.72
CA THR A 170 4.12 -3.69 6.76
C THR A 170 4.40 -4.15 5.33
N ALA A 171 3.46 -3.92 4.43
CA ALA A 171 3.65 -4.14 3.00
C ALA A 171 4.39 -2.97 2.31
N HIS A 172 4.90 -2.00 3.06
CA HIS A 172 5.47 -0.74 2.58
C HIS A 172 6.90 -0.52 3.06
N PRO A 173 7.87 -1.35 2.62
CA PRO A 173 9.27 -1.17 2.98
C PRO A 173 9.87 0.07 2.32
N HIS A 174 10.88 0.65 2.95
CA HIS A 174 11.79 1.63 2.35
C HIS A 174 13.01 0.92 1.76
N ILE A 175 13.42 1.33 0.57
CA ILE A 175 14.58 0.75 -0.13
C ILE A 175 15.61 1.86 -0.32
N GLU A 176 16.78 1.67 0.30
CA GLU A 176 17.92 2.59 0.16
C GLU A 176 18.59 2.44 -1.21
N ALA A 177 19.42 3.42 -1.56
CA ALA A 177 20.13 3.43 -2.84
C ALA A 177 21.10 2.24 -3.01
N ASP A 178 21.59 1.66 -1.91
CA ASP A 178 22.41 0.45 -1.91
C ASP A 178 21.60 -0.85 -2.01
N GLY A 179 20.27 -0.76 -2.06
CA GLY A 179 19.34 -1.89 -2.08
C GLY A 179 19.00 -2.47 -0.72
N THR A 180 19.45 -1.87 0.39
CA THR A 180 19.03 -2.27 1.74
C THR A 180 17.56 -1.93 1.94
N VAL A 181 16.77 -2.91 2.38
CA VAL A 181 15.35 -2.77 2.63
C VAL A 181 15.11 -2.59 4.13
N TYR A 182 14.45 -1.51 4.50
CA TYR A 182 13.98 -1.25 5.87
C TYR A 182 12.46 -1.41 5.95
N ASN A 183 12.00 -2.08 7.01
CA ASN A 183 10.57 -2.23 7.27
C ASN A 183 10.30 -2.15 8.78
N ILE A 184 9.04 -2.02 9.16
CA ILE A 184 8.59 -2.07 10.55
C ILE A 184 7.75 -3.32 10.74
N GLY A 185 8.11 -4.11 11.76
CA GLY A 185 7.36 -5.29 12.16
C GLY A 185 6.82 -5.15 13.58
N ASN A 186 5.63 -5.68 13.83
CA ASN A 186 5.11 -5.82 15.18
C ASN A 186 5.66 -7.08 15.84
N CYS A 187 5.82 -7.04 17.15
CA CYS A 187 6.28 -8.18 17.95
C CYS A 187 5.75 -8.11 19.38
N PHE A 188 5.96 -9.18 20.14
CA PHE A 188 5.74 -9.15 21.58
C PHE A 188 7.06 -8.96 22.32
N GLY A 189 7.12 -7.91 23.15
CA GLY A 189 8.23 -7.63 24.06
C GLY A 189 8.12 -8.42 25.37
N LYS A 190 8.95 -8.06 26.36
CA LYS A 190 8.91 -8.67 27.68
C LYS A 190 7.54 -8.48 28.33
N GLY A 191 6.98 -9.56 28.93
CA GLY A 191 5.67 -9.53 29.56
C GLY A 191 4.49 -9.49 28.58
N ALA A 192 4.68 -9.96 27.35
CA ALA A 192 3.66 -9.96 26.28
C ALA A 192 3.13 -8.57 25.91
N THR A 193 3.92 -7.51 26.13
CA THR A 193 3.58 -6.16 25.66
C THR A 193 3.79 -6.07 24.16
N LEU A 194 2.85 -5.38 23.48
CA LEU A 194 3.00 -5.09 22.06
C LEU A 194 4.21 -4.17 21.85
N ALA A 195 5.05 -4.51 20.91
CA ALA A 195 6.25 -3.76 20.56
C ALA A 195 6.43 -3.73 19.03
N TYR A 196 7.28 -2.83 18.56
CA TYR A 196 7.64 -2.71 17.14
C TYR A 196 9.14 -2.85 16.98
N ASN A 197 9.56 -3.57 15.94
CA ASN A 197 10.95 -3.67 15.53
C ASN A 197 11.14 -3.01 14.17
N ILE A 198 12.17 -2.18 14.06
CA ILE A 198 12.69 -1.76 12.76
C ILE A 198 13.58 -2.89 12.26
N VAL A 199 13.25 -3.44 11.12
CA VAL A 199 13.98 -4.53 10.50
C VAL A 199 14.76 -4.03 9.29
N SER A 200 15.99 -4.49 9.15
CA SER A 200 16.88 -4.17 8.03
C SER A 200 17.25 -5.45 7.30
N MET A 201 17.03 -5.46 6.00
CA MET A 201 17.36 -6.56 5.11
C MET A 201 18.37 -6.06 4.07
N PRO A 202 19.67 -6.31 4.25
CA PRO A 202 20.69 -5.90 3.29
C PRO A 202 20.49 -6.63 1.95
N PRO A 203 20.92 -6.04 0.82
CA PRO A 203 20.82 -6.66 -0.48
C PRO A 203 21.58 -7.97 -0.50
N LYS A 204 20.91 -9.04 -0.91
CA LYS A 204 21.52 -10.38 -0.98
C LYS A 204 22.41 -10.51 -2.19
N GLN A 205 23.60 -11.09 -1.98
CA GLN A 205 24.30 -11.76 -3.06
C GLN A 205 23.64 -13.13 -3.35
N LYS A 206 23.55 -13.48 -4.61
CA LYS A 206 22.90 -14.72 -5.07
C LYS A 206 23.44 -15.94 -4.33
N GLY A 207 22.60 -16.63 -3.58
CA GLY A 207 22.89 -17.91 -2.95
C GLY A 207 23.24 -17.91 -1.44
N GLN A 208 23.20 -16.79 -0.74
CA GLN A 208 23.46 -16.79 0.72
C GLN A 208 22.17 -16.96 1.56
N PRO A 209 22.18 -17.77 2.64
CA PRO A 209 21.06 -17.87 3.58
C PRO A 209 20.98 -16.66 4.49
N ILE A 210 19.78 -16.29 4.90
CA ILE A 210 19.53 -15.25 5.89
C ILE A 210 19.72 -15.90 7.27
N ASN A 211 20.57 -15.33 8.14
CA ASN A 211 20.79 -15.83 9.51
C ASN A 211 19.89 -15.14 10.52
N LEU A 212 19.32 -15.93 11.45
CA LEU A 212 18.39 -15.42 12.47
C LEU A 212 18.13 -16.25 13.70
N LEU A 213 17.53 -15.58 14.71
CA LEU A 213 17.09 -16.11 16.00
C LEU A 213 15.56 -16.11 16.15
N LYS A 214 15.02 -17.19 16.69
CA LYS A 214 13.61 -17.56 16.79
C LYS A 214 12.95 -17.08 18.09
N PHE A 215 11.67 -16.65 18.07
CA PHE A 215 10.81 -16.61 19.27
C PHE A 215 9.34 -16.96 19.01
N LEU A 216 8.61 -17.37 20.06
CA LEU A 216 7.33 -18.08 20.06
C LEU A 216 6.10 -17.16 19.96
N SER A 217 5.05 -17.67 19.32
CA SER A 217 3.75 -17.02 19.08
C SER A 217 2.82 -17.05 20.29
N ALA A 218 2.03 -15.99 20.48
CA ALA A 218 0.95 -15.90 21.46
C ALA A 218 -0.43 -16.04 20.79
N TRP A 219 -1.35 -16.60 21.55
CA TRP A 219 -2.67 -17.09 21.19
C TRP A 219 -3.73 -15.99 21.00
N SER A 220 -4.62 -16.20 20.02
CA SER A 220 -5.94 -15.56 20.03
C SER A 220 -7.02 -16.64 19.80
N ILE A 221 -7.87 -16.86 20.83
CA ILE A 221 -9.07 -17.67 20.72
C ILE A 221 -10.24 -16.70 20.53
N ARG A 222 -10.53 -16.29 19.30
CA ARG A 222 -11.81 -15.66 18.93
C ARG A 222 -12.10 -16.01 17.49
N GLY A 223 -13.32 -16.48 17.21
CA GLY A 223 -13.82 -16.69 15.85
C GLY A 223 -14.18 -15.37 15.16
N SER A 224 -13.20 -14.48 15.03
CA SER A 224 -13.32 -13.16 14.40
C SER A 224 -12.29 -13.01 13.29
N ASN A 225 -12.63 -12.27 12.26
CA ASN A 225 -11.70 -11.84 11.21
C ASN A 225 -10.82 -10.69 11.70
N TYR A 226 -9.86 -10.23 10.88
CA TYR A 226 -8.96 -9.13 11.26
C TYR A 226 -9.69 -7.80 11.45
N MET A 227 -10.76 -7.56 10.69
CA MET A 227 -11.58 -6.34 10.80
C MET A 227 -12.15 -6.14 12.20
N ASP A 228 -12.58 -7.21 12.87
CA ASP A 228 -13.15 -7.17 14.22
C ASP A 228 -12.13 -6.77 15.30
N CYS A 229 -10.84 -6.68 14.93
CA CYS A 229 -9.75 -6.32 15.84
C CYS A 229 -9.39 -4.83 15.80
N PHE A 230 -9.95 -4.06 14.87
CA PHE A 230 -9.66 -2.63 14.77
C PHE A 230 -10.63 -1.83 15.64
N GLU A 231 -10.06 -0.96 16.48
CA GLU A 231 -10.79 -0.04 17.33
C GLU A 231 -10.15 1.34 17.26
N SER A 232 -10.95 2.38 16.98
CA SER A 232 -10.50 3.77 17.05
C SER A 232 -10.73 4.33 18.44
N ASN A 233 -9.71 4.97 19.01
CA ASN A 233 -9.80 5.64 20.28
C ASN A 233 -9.34 7.09 20.19
N GLU A 234 -10.30 8.00 20.04
CA GLU A 234 -10.03 9.45 19.90
C GLU A 234 -9.35 10.06 21.11
N THR A 235 -9.53 9.49 22.31
CA THR A 235 -8.96 10.05 23.56
C THR A 235 -7.48 9.75 23.73
N MET A 236 -6.97 8.70 23.10
CA MET A 236 -5.55 8.30 23.21
C MET A 236 -4.62 9.24 22.45
N GLY A 237 -5.08 9.90 21.39
CA GLY A 237 -4.24 10.68 20.49
C GLY A 237 -3.25 9.79 19.70
N THR A 238 -2.44 10.44 18.90
CA THR A 238 -1.39 9.79 18.10
C THR A 238 -0.02 10.13 18.68
N TRP A 239 0.81 9.12 18.87
CA TRP A 239 2.18 9.25 19.35
C TRP A 239 3.16 9.13 18.20
N PHE A 240 4.16 10.01 18.17
CA PHE A 240 5.29 9.91 17.26
C PHE A 240 6.54 9.50 18.05
N HIS A 241 7.23 8.50 17.57
CA HIS A 241 8.47 7.99 18.14
C HIS A 241 9.61 8.23 17.16
N LEU A 242 10.67 8.87 17.62
CA LEU A 242 11.91 9.03 16.87
C LEU A 242 12.93 8.03 17.37
N ALA A 243 13.49 7.25 16.44
CA ALA A 243 14.60 6.34 16.71
C ALA A 243 15.76 6.69 15.80
N THR A 244 16.98 6.64 16.33
CA THR A 244 18.17 6.80 15.50
C THR A 244 18.46 5.50 14.75
N ARG A 245 19.26 5.55 13.69
CA ARG A 245 19.73 4.33 13.00
C ARG A 245 20.71 3.50 13.82
N LYS A 246 21.19 4.04 14.95
CA LYS A 246 22.05 3.28 15.86
C LYS A 246 21.21 2.39 16.76
N PRO A 247 21.59 1.11 16.93
CA PRO A 247 20.85 0.19 17.77
C PRO A 247 20.69 0.73 19.21
N ASN A 248 19.47 0.64 19.74
CA ASN A 248 19.10 1.05 21.12
C ASN A 248 19.29 2.55 21.44
N GLU A 249 19.37 3.42 20.45
CA GLU A 249 19.40 4.86 20.63
C GLU A 249 18.07 5.49 20.20
N TYR A 250 17.37 6.14 21.15
CA TYR A 250 16.07 6.76 20.93
C TYR A 250 16.11 8.23 21.33
N VAL A 251 15.29 9.05 20.69
CA VAL A 251 15.06 10.43 21.13
C VAL A 251 14.06 10.38 22.29
N ASP A 252 14.49 10.76 23.48
CA ASP A 252 13.68 10.73 24.72
C ASP A 252 12.75 11.96 24.82
N VAL A 253 12.04 12.23 23.73
CA VAL A 253 10.99 13.26 23.66
C VAL A 253 9.69 12.58 23.31
N LYS A 254 8.64 12.87 24.06
CA LYS A 254 7.29 12.32 23.84
C LYS A 254 6.49 13.28 22.97
N PHE A 255 6.34 12.97 21.70
CA PHE A 255 5.53 13.74 20.77
C PHE A 255 4.12 13.19 20.68
N ARG A 256 3.13 14.07 20.76
CA ARG A 256 1.71 13.71 20.70
C ARG A 256 0.93 14.68 19.83
N ALA A 257 -0.02 14.16 19.08
CA ALA A 257 -1.00 14.91 18.30
C ALA A 257 -2.43 14.43 18.58
N SER A 258 -3.41 15.10 18.02
CA SER A 258 -4.80 14.61 17.98
C SER A 258 -4.84 13.22 17.35
N ALA A 259 -5.84 12.42 17.76
CA ALA A 259 -6.05 11.10 17.18
C ALA A 259 -6.26 11.20 15.67
N MET A 260 -5.58 10.36 14.95
CA MET A 260 -5.70 10.21 13.51
C MET A 260 -5.42 8.77 13.13
N ASN A 261 -5.91 8.41 11.96
CA ASN A 261 -5.56 7.17 11.28
C ASN A 261 -4.85 7.53 9.96
N LEU A 262 -4.04 6.63 9.44
CA LEU A 262 -3.36 6.82 8.17
C LEU A 262 -3.15 5.48 7.48
N PHE A 263 -3.26 5.48 6.16
CA PHE A 263 -2.84 4.34 5.34
C PHE A 263 -1.39 4.53 4.88
N HIS A 264 -1.03 5.77 4.52
CA HIS A 264 0.25 6.04 3.86
C HIS A 264 0.96 7.28 4.41
N HIS A 265 2.30 7.19 4.43
CA HIS A 265 3.20 8.33 4.52
C HIS A 265 3.54 8.82 3.12
N ILE A 266 3.71 10.13 2.95
CA ILE A 266 4.18 10.70 1.68
C ILE A 266 5.70 10.76 1.67
N ASN A 267 6.27 11.45 2.66
CA ASN A 267 7.71 11.55 2.85
C ASN A 267 8.02 11.93 4.30
N CYS A 268 9.24 11.61 4.74
CA CYS A 268 9.77 12.01 6.03
C CYS A 268 11.23 12.40 5.84
N TYR A 269 11.65 13.58 6.31
CA TYR A 269 13.01 14.07 6.14
C TYR A 269 13.47 14.98 7.27
N GLU A 270 14.77 15.07 7.45
CA GLU A 270 15.40 16.00 8.39
C GLU A 270 15.69 17.33 7.72
N ASP A 271 15.40 18.44 8.41
CA ASP A 271 15.74 19.79 7.97
C ASP A 271 15.99 20.70 9.18
N GLN A 272 17.17 21.31 9.25
CA GLN A 272 17.57 22.31 10.25
C GLN A 272 17.29 21.92 11.72
N GLY A 273 17.47 20.65 12.09
CA GLY A 273 17.23 20.17 13.46
C GLY A 273 15.77 19.72 13.72
N PHE A 274 14.98 19.58 12.67
CA PHE A 274 13.61 19.09 12.72
C PHE A 274 13.44 17.85 11.85
N VAL A 275 12.49 16.99 12.25
CA VAL A 275 11.98 15.93 11.41
C VAL A 275 10.64 16.38 10.86
N VAL A 276 10.52 16.50 9.54
CA VAL A 276 9.30 16.89 8.82
C VAL A 276 8.62 15.61 8.32
N VAL A 277 7.34 15.44 8.61
CA VAL A 277 6.58 14.23 8.28
C VAL A 277 5.29 14.63 7.57
N ASP A 278 5.12 14.20 6.32
CA ASP A 278 3.92 14.42 5.51
C ASP A 278 3.11 13.13 5.41
N LEU A 279 1.84 13.19 5.80
CA LEU A 279 0.94 12.04 5.98
C LEU A 279 -0.38 12.22 5.25
N CYS A 280 -0.94 11.11 4.72
CA CYS A 280 -2.33 11.00 4.31
C CYS A 280 -3.16 10.60 5.52
N THR A 281 -3.94 11.52 6.10
CA THR A 281 -4.61 11.30 7.39
C THR A 281 -6.12 11.18 7.24
N TRP A 282 -6.71 10.32 8.08
CA TRP A 282 -8.14 10.06 8.16
C TRP A 282 -8.64 10.20 9.62
N LYS A 283 -9.91 10.52 9.76
CA LYS A 283 -10.63 10.38 11.04
C LYS A 283 -11.54 9.16 10.94
N GLY A 284 -11.20 8.10 11.69
CA GLY A 284 -11.99 6.86 11.75
C GLY A 284 -11.74 5.93 10.56
N PHE A 285 -10.98 4.87 10.78
CA PHE A 285 -10.75 3.82 9.77
C PHE A 285 -11.93 2.90 9.55
N GLU A 286 -12.67 2.60 10.61
CA GLU A 286 -13.79 1.66 10.56
C GLU A 286 -14.73 2.00 9.42
N PHE A 287 -14.85 3.28 9.16
CA PHE A 287 -15.65 3.82 8.08
C PHE A 287 -15.18 3.30 6.70
N VAL A 288 -13.88 3.49 6.38
CA VAL A 288 -13.35 3.08 5.06
C VAL A 288 -13.39 1.58 4.90
N TYR A 289 -12.95 0.82 5.88
CA TYR A 289 -12.95 -0.64 5.82
C TYR A 289 -14.36 -1.22 5.66
N ASN A 290 -15.35 -0.67 6.37
CA ASN A 290 -16.73 -1.13 6.25
C ASN A 290 -17.31 -0.93 4.85
N TYR A 291 -16.91 0.13 4.12
CA TYR A 291 -17.39 0.32 2.74
C TYR A 291 -16.75 -0.61 1.74
N LEU A 292 -15.58 -1.15 2.03
CA LEU A 292 -14.87 -2.06 1.16
C LEU A 292 -15.36 -3.52 1.26
N TYR A 293 -16.40 -3.79 2.06
CA TYR A 293 -17.13 -5.05 1.94
C TYR A 293 -17.80 -5.16 0.56
N LEU A 294 -17.65 -6.30 -0.09
CA LEU A 294 -18.13 -6.52 -1.47
C LEU A 294 -19.64 -6.38 -1.59
N ALA A 295 -20.40 -6.78 -0.57
CA ALA A 295 -21.85 -6.56 -0.53
C ALA A 295 -22.19 -5.06 -0.64
N ASN A 296 -21.44 -4.18 0.05
CA ASN A 296 -21.63 -2.75 -0.04
C ASN A 296 -21.27 -2.21 -1.42
N LEU A 297 -20.16 -2.64 -1.99
CA LEU A 297 -19.70 -2.19 -3.29
C LEU A 297 -20.62 -2.67 -4.45
N ARG A 298 -21.25 -3.84 -4.32
CA ARG A 298 -22.08 -4.46 -5.37
C ARG A 298 -23.56 -4.09 -5.24
N GLU A 299 -24.10 -4.09 -4.03
CA GLU A 299 -25.56 -4.08 -3.79
C GLU A 299 -26.06 -2.80 -3.11
N ASN A 300 -25.25 -2.19 -2.22
CA ASN A 300 -25.66 -1.06 -1.38
C ASN A 300 -25.00 0.26 -1.76
N TRP A 301 -24.63 0.42 -3.02
CA TRP A 301 -23.83 1.54 -3.49
C TRP A 301 -24.41 2.93 -3.15
N GLU A 302 -25.72 3.11 -3.27
CA GLU A 302 -26.37 4.39 -2.95
C GLU A 302 -26.33 4.71 -1.46
N GLU A 303 -26.51 3.71 -0.59
CA GLU A 303 -26.39 3.90 0.86
C GLU A 303 -24.94 4.16 1.27
N VAL A 304 -23.99 3.47 0.64
CA VAL A 304 -22.55 3.70 0.82
C VAL A 304 -22.18 5.14 0.45
N LYS A 305 -22.66 5.66 -0.68
CA LYS A 305 -22.44 7.06 -1.07
C LYS A 305 -23.01 8.04 -0.05
N LYS A 306 -24.25 7.83 0.42
CA LYS A 306 -24.88 8.71 1.42
C LYS A 306 -24.05 8.73 2.71
N ALA A 307 -23.66 7.58 3.22
CA ALA A 307 -22.88 7.50 4.45
C ALA A 307 -21.47 8.11 4.26
N ALA A 308 -20.83 7.90 3.11
CA ALA A 308 -19.57 8.52 2.78
C ALA A 308 -19.65 10.06 2.77
N MET A 309 -20.77 10.64 2.37
CA MET A 309 -20.97 12.10 2.41
C MET A 309 -20.97 12.67 3.83
N MET A 310 -21.26 11.85 4.83
CA MET A 310 -21.25 12.24 6.25
C MET A 310 -19.91 11.99 6.94
N ALA A 311 -18.98 11.31 6.25
CA ALA A 311 -17.66 10.99 6.80
C ALA A 311 -16.80 12.24 7.00
N PRO A 312 -15.96 12.27 8.04
CA PRO A 312 -14.90 13.26 8.15
C PRO A 312 -14.01 13.28 6.91
N GLN A 313 -13.64 14.48 6.46
CA GLN A 313 -12.80 14.61 5.28
C GLN A 313 -11.36 14.20 5.62
N PRO A 314 -10.69 13.40 4.75
CA PRO A 314 -9.27 13.13 4.86
C PRO A 314 -8.45 14.38 4.51
N GLU A 315 -7.26 14.47 5.07
CA GLU A 315 -6.36 15.61 4.86
C GLU A 315 -4.92 15.14 4.68
N VAL A 316 -4.16 15.83 3.83
CA VAL A 316 -2.70 15.72 3.83
C VAL A 316 -2.19 16.69 4.89
N ARG A 317 -1.49 16.15 5.89
CA ARG A 317 -0.98 16.89 7.03
C ARG A 317 0.53 16.81 7.13
N ARG A 318 1.16 17.95 7.36
CA ARG A 318 2.58 18.05 7.73
C ARG A 318 2.71 18.22 9.22
N TYR A 319 3.45 17.31 9.84
CA TYR A 319 3.91 17.43 11.22
C TYR A 319 5.39 17.75 11.24
N VAL A 320 5.81 18.54 12.22
CA VAL A 320 7.22 18.92 12.40
C VAL A 320 7.63 18.62 13.85
N LEU A 321 8.66 17.82 14.01
CA LEU A 321 9.15 17.34 15.30
C LEU A 321 10.53 17.95 15.56
N PRO A 322 10.71 18.77 16.60
CA PRO A 322 12.03 19.25 16.98
C PRO A 322 12.89 18.11 17.55
N MET A 323 14.12 17.93 17.08
CA MET A 323 15.01 16.88 17.56
C MET A 323 15.66 17.20 18.88
N ASP A 324 15.80 18.50 19.21
CA ASP A 324 16.32 18.97 20.47
C ASP A 324 15.27 19.83 21.19
N VAL A 325 14.97 19.49 22.46
CA VAL A 325 13.89 20.11 23.23
C VAL A 325 14.34 20.32 24.67
N HIS A 326 14.29 21.58 25.11
CA HIS A 326 14.67 21.95 26.47
C HIS A 326 13.46 22.36 27.32
N ARG A 327 13.50 22.06 28.62
CA ARG A 327 12.37 22.34 29.54
C ARG A 327 12.06 23.83 29.70
N GLU A 328 13.03 24.70 29.50
CA GLU A 328 12.90 26.16 29.56
C GLU A 328 12.03 26.73 28.42
N GLU A 329 11.73 25.92 27.43
CA GLU A 329 10.93 26.30 26.26
C GLU A 329 9.44 25.96 26.41
N GLN A 330 9.01 25.54 27.61
CA GLN A 330 7.62 25.19 27.87
C GLN A 330 6.65 26.33 27.47
N GLY A 331 5.59 25.96 26.76
CA GLY A 331 4.56 26.88 26.29
C GLY A 331 4.91 27.69 25.05
N LYS A 332 6.12 27.60 24.54
CA LYS A 332 6.54 28.26 23.28
C LYS A 332 6.37 27.32 22.09
N ASN A 333 6.13 27.89 20.93
CA ASN A 333 6.27 27.13 19.69
C ASN A 333 7.75 26.89 19.39
N LEU A 334 8.13 25.63 19.28
CA LEU A 334 9.52 25.19 19.06
C LEU A 334 9.91 25.20 17.59
N ILE A 335 8.95 25.34 16.65
CA ILE A 335 9.22 25.28 15.21
C ILE A 335 9.69 26.67 14.73
N SER A 336 10.84 26.69 14.06
CA SER A 336 11.43 27.88 13.44
C SER A 336 11.57 27.78 11.91
N LEU A 337 11.08 26.67 11.29
CA LEU A 337 11.13 26.52 9.84
C LEU A 337 10.21 27.54 9.16
N PRO A 338 10.71 28.35 8.21
CA PRO A 338 9.94 29.49 7.67
C PRO A 338 8.88 29.06 6.63
N TYR A 339 8.91 27.82 6.17
CA TYR A 339 8.05 27.33 5.09
C TYR A 339 6.87 26.49 5.57
N THR A 340 6.61 26.45 6.88
CA THR A 340 5.51 25.69 7.46
C THR A 340 4.79 26.47 8.54
N THR A 341 3.50 26.22 8.68
CA THR A 341 2.66 26.75 9.78
C THR A 341 2.43 25.72 10.89
N ALA A 342 3.02 24.52 10.78
CA ALA A 342 2.95 23.51 11.83
C ALA A 342 3.57 24.04 13.12
N THR A 343 3.04 23.62 14.27
CA THR A 343 3.56 24.01 15.58
C THR A 343 3.87 22.80 16.44
N ALA A 344 4.84 22.96 17.33
CA ALA A 344 5.21 22.00 18.37
C ALA A 344 5.35 22.75 19.69
N VAL A 345 4.56 22.41 20.70
CA VAL A 345 4.56 23.12 21.98
C VAL A 345 4.74 22.14 23.13
N MET A 346 5.77 22.33 23.93
CA MET A 346 5.97 21.54 25.14
C MET A 346 4.92 21.89 26.19
N ARG A 347 4.22 20.88 26.69
CA ARG A 347 3.26 20.96 27.78
C ARG A 347 3.90 20.80 29.15
N SER A 348 3.16 21.11 30.20
CA SER A 348 3.62 21.02 31.59
C SER A 348 3.95 19.58 32.04
N ASP A 349 3.40 18.58 31.41
CA ASP A 349 3.68 17.15 31.64
C ASP A 349 4.97 16.65 30.91
N GLY A 350 5.64 17.54 30.17
CA GLY A 350 6.83 17.21 29.39
C GLY A 350 6.56 16.60 28.02
N THR A 351 5.29 16.48 27.61
CA THR A 351 4.96 16.07 26.24
C THR A 351 5.02 17.26 25.28
N VAL A 352 5.49 17.04 24.08
CA VAL A 352 5.44 18.01 22.98
C VAL A 352 4.20 17.76 22.16
N TRP A 353 3.28 18.70 22.19
CA TRP A 353 2.05 18.66 21.41
C TRP A 353 2.29 19.23 20.02
N LEU A 354 1.90 18.44 19.00
CA LEU A 354 2.04 18.78 17.61
C LEU A 354 0.72 19.19 16.99
N GLU A 355 0.68 20.37 16.37
CA GLU A 355 -0.42 20.79 15.50
C GLU A 355 0.09 20.80 14.06
N PRO A 356 -0.60 20.12 13.15
CA PRO A 356 -0.14 20.01 11.76
C PRO A 356 -0.43 21.25 10.94
N GLU A 357 0.33 21.43 9.88
CA GLU A 357 -0.09 22.21 8.73
C GLU A 357 -0.90 21.36 7.79
N VAL A 358 -2.07 21.82 7.34
CA VAL A 358 -2.84 21.16 6.28
C VAL A 358 -2.27 21.57 4.93
N LEU A 359 -1.74 20.60 4.19
CA LEU A 359 -1.19 20.78 2.84
C LEU A 359 -2.27 20.60 1.77
N PHE A 360 -3.22 19.71 2.01
CA PHE A 360 -4.31 19.43 1.09
C PHE A 360 -5.56 19.01 1.88
N SER A 361 -6.68 19.61 1.55
CA SER A 361 -8.00 19.19 1.99
C SER A 361 -9.03 19.64 0.94
N GLY A 362 -10.14 18.94 0.85
CA GLY A 362 -11.21 19.33 -0.03
C GLY A 362 -12.45 18.45 0.15
N PRO A 363 -13.65 19.00 -0.10
CA PRO A 363 -14.87 18.22 0.01
C PRO A 363 -14.85 17.07 -0.99
N ARG A 364 -15.06 15.86 -0.50
CA ARG A 364 -15.06 14.61 -1.30
C ARG A 364 -13.73 14.30 -1.99
N GLN A 365 -12.62 14.74 -1.41
CA GLN A 365 -11.29 14.53 -1.96
C GLN A 365 -10.37 13.95 -0.89
N ALA A 366 -9.86 12.75 -1.13
CA ALA A 366 -8.73 12.20 -0.42
C ALA A 366 -7.52 12.18 -1.33
N PHE A 367 -6.36 12.23 -0.75
CA PHE A 367 -5.07 12.08 -1.41
C PHE A 367 -4.43 10.82 -0.82
N GLU A 368 -4.43 9.73 -1.60
CA GLU A 368 -4.04 8.40 -1.12
C GLU A 368 -3.17 7.66 -2.14
N PHE A 369 -2.49 6.60 -1.70
CA PHE A 369 -1.48 5.91 -2.52
C PHE A 369 -0.44 6.89 -3.05
N PRO A 370 0.23 7.64 -2.17
CA PRO A 370 1.11 8.71 -2.58
C PRO A 370 2.40 8.19 -3.19
N GLN A 371 2.88 8.92 -4.18
CA GLN A 371 4.17 8.71 -4.84
C GLN A 371 4.95 10.02 -4.91
N ILE A 372 6.25 9.91 -4.85
CA ILE A 372 7.19 11.01 -5.10
C ILE A 372 8.24 10.55 -6.12
N ASN A 373 9.09 11.43 -6.58
CA ASN A 373 10.32 11.03 -7.25
C ASN A 373 11.25 10.37 -6.21
N TYR A 374 10.97 9.10 -5.90
CA TYR A 374 11.56 8.38 -4.77
C TYR A 374 13.10 8.36 -4.78
N PRO A 375 13.80 8.03 -5.90
CA PRO A 375 15.26 8.04 -5.93
C PRO A 375 15.88 9.40 -5.61
N ARG A 376 15.18 10.48 -5.94
CA ARG A 376 15.67 11.84 -5.74
C ARG A 376 15.26 12.42 -4.39
N CYS A 377 14.04 12.15 -3.93
CA CYS A 377 13.35 12.88 -2.87
C CYS A 377 13.12 12.11 -1.59
N SER A 378 13.26 10.78 -1.58
CA SER A 378 13.03 9.98 -0.35
C SER A 378 14.01 10.40 0.75
N GLY A 379 13.48 10.74 1.92
CA GLY A 379 14.27 11.24 3.05
C GLY A 379 14.86 12.65 2.87
N LYS A 380 14.42 13.41 1.88
CA LYS A 380 14.90 14.76 1.56
C LYS A 380 13.76 15.75 1.39
N ASN A 381 14.06 17.03 1.54
CA ASN A 381 13.11 18.10 1.22
C ASN A 381 12.73 18.02 -0.26
N TYR A 382 11.43 18.18 -0.57
CA TYR A 382 10.84 17.92 -1.87
C TYR A 382 9.73 18.92 -2.21
N THR A 383 9.25 18.87 -3.44
CA THR A 383 8.24 19.82 -3.93
C THR A 383 6.95 19.13 -4.36
N TYR A 384 7.02 17.96 -5.00
CA TYR A 384 5.86 17.35 -5.62
C TYR A 384 5.54 15.96 -5.07
N ALA A 385 4.25 15.75 -4.81
CA ALA A 385 3.68 14.44 -4.54
C ALA A 385 2.57 14.13 -5.54
N TYR A 386 2.43 12.86 -5.90
CA TYR A 386 1.40 12.34 -6.78
C TYR A 386 0.56 11.32 -6.02
N ALA A 387 -0.73 11.21 -6.32
CA ALA A 387 -1.57 10.25 -5.62
C ALA A 387 -2.84 9.92 -6.40
N LEU A 388 -3.54 8.90 -5.92
CA LEU A 388 -4.95 8.74 -6.20
C LEU A 388 -5.74 9.84 -5.51
N GLY A 389 -6.64 10.47 -6.23
CA GLY A 389 -7.71 11.24 -5.64
C GLY A 389 -8.91 10.33 -5.44
N LEU A 390 -9.43 10.28 -4.23
CA LEU A 390 -10.61 9.49 -3.91
C LEU A 390 -11.83 10.39 -3.80
N ASN A 391 -12.89 10.05 -4.52
CA ASN A 391 -14.21 10.57 -4.25
C ASN A 391 -14.79 9.77 -3.08
N HIS A 392 -14.65 10.30 -1.86
CA HIS A 392 -14.87 9.61 -0.60
C HIS A 392 -13.82 8.48 -0.40
N PHE A 393 -14.03 7.31 -0.94
CA PHE A 393 -13.09 6.16 -0.90
C PHE A 393 -12.93 5.48 -2.27
N ILE A 394 -13.60 5.98 -3.32
CA ILE A 394 -13.48 5.45 -4.68
C ILE A 394 -12.45 6.27 -5.45
N PRO A 395 -11.39 5.65 -5.99
CA PRO A 395 -10.42 6.32 -6.83
C PRO A 395 -11.12 6.73 -8.16
N ASP A 396 -11.18 8.02 -8.43
CA ASP A 396 -11.78 8.56 -9.66
C ASP A 396 -10.89 9.57 -10.38
N ARG A 397 -9.69 9.81 -9.85
CA ARG A 397 -8.75 10.79 -10.39
C ARG A 397 -7.31 10.54 -9.99
N ILE A 398 -6.36 11.12 -10.73
CA ILE A 398 -4.96 11.25 -10.33
C ILE A 398 -4.73 12.71 -9.93
N CYS A 399 -4.05 12.91 -8.81
CA CYS A 399 -3.70 14.22 -8.28
C CYS A 399 -2.18 14.43 -8.28
N LYS A 400 -1.74 15.66 -8.52
CA LYS A 400 -0.40 16.17 -8.21
C LYS A 400 -0.55 17.32 -7.21
N LEU A 401 0.26 17.33 -6.18
CA LEU A 401 0.31 18.36 -5.14
C LEU A 401 1.70 18.98 -5.09
N ASN A 402 1.77 20.31 -5.17
CA ASN A 402 2.95 21.06 -4.74
C ASN A 402 2.85 21.28 -3.23
N VAL A 403 3.68 20.59 -2.45
CA VAL A 403 3.64 20.65 -0.97
C VAL A 403 4.09 21.98 -0.39
N ARG A 404 4.68 22.88 -1.21
CA ARG A 404 5.14 24.22 -0.81
C ARG A 404 4.08 25.28 -1.08
N THR A 405 3.52 25.29 -2.29
CA THR A 405 2.52 26.28 -2.72
C THR A 405 1.09 25.83 -2.47
N LYS A 406 0.87 24.54 -2.23
CA LYS A 406 -0.45 23.88 -2.10
C LYS A 406 -1.25 23.89 -3.42
N GLU A 407 -0.61 24.20 -4.53
CA GLU A 407 -1.20 24.10 -5.86
C GLU A 407 -1.41 22.64 -6.24
N THR A 408 -2.53 22.36 -6.92
CA THR A 408 -2.93 20.99 -7.29
C THR A 408 -3.27 20.91 -8.77
N TRP A 409 -2.91 19.80 -9.38
CA TRP A 409 -3.31 19.40 -10.73
C TRP A 409 -4.11 18.11 -10.63
N VAL A 410 -5.05 17.91 -11.53
CA VAL A 410 -5.95 16.75 -11.53
C VAL A 410 -6.12 16.23 -12.95
N TRP A 411 -5.91 14.93 -13.12
CA TRP A 411 -6.43 14.18 -14.25
C TRP A 411 -7.69 13.44 -13.81
N GLN A 412 -8.77 13.52 -14.58
CA GLN A 412 -10.01 12.82 -14.33
C GLN A 412 -10.73 12.54 -15.65
N GLU A 413 -11.32 11.37 -15.77
CA GLU A 413 -12.18 10.98 -16.89
C GLU A 413 -13.44 10.27 -16.34
N PRO A 414 -14.66 10.54 -16.88
CA PRO A 414 -15.88 9.87 -16.42
C PRO A 414 -15.76 8.35 -16.53
N ASP A 415 -16.35 7.64 -15.55
CA ASP A 415 -16.38 6.18 -15.46
C ASP A 415 -15.00 5.50 -15.51
N SER A 416 -13.97 6.23 -15.17
CA SER A 416 -12.59 5.77 -15.18
C SER A 416 -12.02 5.76 -13.76
N TYR A 417 -11.55 4.59 -13.32
CA TYR A 417 -11.09 4.31 -11.96
C TYR A 417 -9.60 3.97 -11.98
N PRO A 418 -8.71 4.95 -11.77
CA PRO A 418 -7.28 4.71 -11.76
C PRO A 418 -6.82 3.96 -10.50
N SER A 419 -5.67 3.28 -10.62
CA SER A 419 -4.90 2.73 -9.51
C SER A 419 -3.77 3.68 -9.11
N GLU A 420 -2.96 3.31 -8.09
CA GLU A 420 -1.78 4.07 -7.68
C GLU A 420 -0.93 4.54 -8.87
N PRO A 421 -0.61 5.83 -9.00
CA PRO A 421 0.31 6.30 -10.05
C PRO A 421 1.76 5.94 -9.67
N ILE A 422 2.52 5.37 -10.59
CA ILE A 422 3.94 5.10 -10.39
C ILE A 422 4.75 6.14 -11.15
N PHE A 423 5.57 6.91 -10.44
CA PHE A 423 6.46 7.90 -11.04
C PHE A 423 7.67 7.22 -11.68
N VAL A 424 7.95 7.57 -12.93
CA VAL A 424 9.15 7.14 -13.66
C VAL A 424 9.88 8.36 -14.16
N GLN A 425 11.09 8.59 -13.64
CA GLN A 425 11.90 9.73 -14.04
C GLN A 425 12.36 9.62 -15.50
N SER A 426 12.32 10.74 -16.23
CA SER A 426 12.94 10.84 -17.54
C SER A 426 14.48 10.72 -17.41
N PRO A 427 15.16 9.96 -18.30
CA PRO A 427 16.62 9.80 -18.22
C PRO A 427 17.40 11.10 -18.22
N ASP A 428 16.92 12.09 -18.96
CA ASP A 428 17.56 13.42 -19.09
C ASP A 428 16.88 14.47 -18.19
N GLY A 429 16.04 14.03 -17.24
CA GLY A 429 15.26 14.91 -16.38
C GLY A 429 16.12 15.68 -15.38
N VAL A 430 15.98 17.01 -15.39
CA VAL A 430 16.67 17.96 -14.49
C VAL A 430 15.78 18.33 -13.31
N ASP A 431 14.50 18.64 -13.59
CA ASP A 431 13.53 19.02 -12.58
C ASP A 431 13.03 17.80 -11.79
N GLU A 432 12.48 18.04 -10.60
CA GLU A 432 11.95 17.00 -9.72
C GLU A 432 10.82 16.22 -10.39
N ASP A 433 10.00 16.90 -11.19
CA ASP A 433 8.83 16.37 -11.90
C ASP A 433 9.09 16.05 -13.38
N ASP A 434 10.36 16.01 -13.82
CA ASP A 434 10.72 15.52 -15.16
C ASP A 434 10.53 14.02 -15.25
N GLY A 435 9.37 13.59 -15.68
CA GLY A 435 9.03 12.19 -15.76
C GLY A 435 7.61 11.93 -16.26
N ILE A 436 7.19 10.71 -16.07
CA ILE A 436 5.84 10.24 -16.39
C ILE A 436 5.22 9.53 -15.18
N LEU A 437 3.89 9.46 -15.20
CA LEU A 437 3.14 8.59 -14.29
C LEU A 437 2.56 7.42 -15.08
N LEU A 438 2.70 6.23 -14.54
CA LEU A 438 2.10 5.01 -15.03
C LEU A 438 0.99 4.57 -14.08
N THR A 439 -0.24 4.43 -14.55
CA THR A 439 -1.36 3.94 -13.75
C THR A 439 -2.25 3.02 -14.56
N ILE A 440 -2.80 2.01 -13.92
CA ILE A 440 -3.84 1.15 -14.50
C ILE A 440 -5.19 1.81 -14.24
N VAL A 441 -6.00 1.94 -15.28
CA VAL A 441 -7.35 2.49 -15.18
C VAL A 441 -8.35 1.41 -15.52
N VAL A 442 -9.32 1.19 -14.64
CA VAL A 442 -10.47 0.31 -14.89
C VAL A 442 -11.64 1.16 -15.38
N ASN A 443 -12.26 0.75 -16.49
CA ASN A 443 -13.44 1.41 -17.06
C ASN A 443 -14.54 0.37 -17.31
N PRO A 444 -15.44 0.14 -16.34
CA PRO A 444 -16.48 -0.89 -16.44
C PRO A 444 -17.49 -0.63 -17.57
N GLY A 445 -17.68 0.64 -17.99
CA GLY A 445 -18.59 1.02 -19.08
C GLY A 445 -18.08 0.68 -20.48
N ALA A 446 -16.80 0.37 -20.64
CA ALA A 446 -16.19 0.03 -21.93
C ALA A 446 -16.26 -1.49 -22.17
N ALA A 447 -17.38 -2.00 -22.65
CA ALA A 447 -17.70 -3.44 -22.73
C ALA A 447 -16.64 -4.30 -23.45
N GLN A 448 -15.88 -3.75 -24.41
CA GLN A 448 -14.85 -4.49 -25.15
C GLN A 448 -13.44 -4.33 -24.59
N ARG A 449 -13.20 -3.23 -23.86
CA ARG A 449 -11.87 -2.86 -23.33
C ARG A 449 -12.02 -2.22 -21.96
N PRO A 450 -12.33 -3.02 -20.93
CA PRO A 450 -12.72 -2.52 -19.62
C PRO A 450 -11.55 -1.94 -18.80
N GLY A 451 -10.35 -1.87 -19.39
CA GLY A 451 -9.19 -1.30 -18.71
C GLY A 451 -8.07 -0.93 -19.66
N TYR A 452 -7.19 -0.07 -19.19
CA TYR A 452 -6.02 0.39 -19.93
C TYR A 452 -4.88 0.83 -19.00
N LEU A 453 -3.66 0.78 -19.50
CA LEU A 453 -2.55 1.49 -18.90
C LEU A 453 -2.58 2.93 -19.38
N LEU A 454 -2.57 3.88 -18.46
CA LEU A 454 -2.50 5.32 -18.72
C LEU A 454 -1.09 5.83 -18.46
N VAL A 455 -0.59 6.65 -19.37
CA VAL A 455 0.70 7.34 -19.24
C VAL A 455 0.45 8.84 -19.23
N LEU A 456 0.76 9.50 -18.12
CA LEU A 456 0.61 10.95 -17.95
C LEU A 456 1.98 11.63 -17.88
N ASN A 457 2.03 12.86 -18.35
CA ASN A 457 3.16 13.75 -18.08
C ASN A 457 3.14 14.15 -16.59
N ALA A 458 4.22 13.91 -15.87
CA ALA A 458 4.27 14.22 -14.44
C ALA A 458 4.29 15.73 -14.13
N LYS A 459 4.57 16.61 -15.11
CA LYS A 459 4.56 18.08 -14.92
C LYS A 459 3.15 18.62 -14.77
N ASP A 460 2.24 18.22 -15.66
CA ASP A 460 0.93 18.86 -15.80
C ASP A 460 -0.26 17.88 -15.84
N LEU A 461 0.02 16.59 -15.70
CA LEU A 461 -0.93 15.47 -15.79
C LEU A 461 -1.61 15.36 -17.17
N SER A 462 -1.05 15.96 -18.22
CA SER A 462 -1.53 15.75 -19.60
C SER A 462 -1.30 14.30 -20.02
N GLU A 463 -2.27 13.74 -20.77
CA GLU A 463 -2.17 12.38 -21.28
C GLU A 463 -1.14 12.30 -22.41
N ILE A 464 -0.17 11.42 -22.26
CA ILE A 464 0.84 11.10 -23.29
C ILE A 464 0.36 9.95 -24.15
N ALA A 465 -0.09 8.86 -23.51
CA ALA A 465 -0.54 7.65 -24.18
C ALA A 465 -1.46 6.81 -23.29
N ARG A 466 -2.24 5.94 -23.92
CA ARG A 466 -2.93 4.84 -23.25
C ARG A 466 -2.79 3.55 -24.03
N ALA A 467 -2.65 2.44 -23.32
CA ALA A 467 -2.58 1.10 -23.87
C ALA A 467 -3.80 0.30 -23.39
N GLU A 468 -4.78 0.13 -24.27
CA GLU A 468 -6.02 -0.59 -23.98
C GLU A 468 -5.78 -2.10 -23.89
N VAL A 469 -6.36 -2.75 -22.90
CA VAL A 469 -6.23 -4.20 -22.66
C VAL A 469 -7.54 -4.90 -22.98
N GLU A 470 -7.48 -5.95 -23.81
CA GLU A 470 -8.65 -6.75 -24.20
C GLU A 470 -9.00 -7.84 -23.16
N ALA A 471 -8.91 -7.49 -21.88
CA ALA A 471 -9.27 -8.37 -20.77
C ALA A 471 -9.84 -7.56 -19.60
N ILE A 472 -10.67 -8.21 -18.79
CA ILE A 472 -11.13 -7.62 -17.53
C ILE A 472 -9.92 -7.50 -16.61
N MET A 473 -9.60 -6.27 -16.24
CA MET A 473 -8.58 -5.98 -15.23
C MET A 473 -9.28 -5.65 -13.90
N PRO A 474 -8.96 -6.33 -12.81
CA PRO A 474 -9.38 -5.90 -11.49
C PRO A 474 -8.60 -4.68 -11.04
N VAL A 475 -9.08 -4.02 -9.98
CA VAL A 475 -8.32 -2.96 -9.30
C VAL A 475 -6.98 -3.50 -8.78
N THR A 476 -5.96 -2.66 -8.79
CA THR A 476 -4.66 -3.00 -8.21
C THR A 476 -4.33 -2.05 -7.06
N PHE A 477 -3.51 -2.53 -6.11
CA PHE A 477 -3.06 -1.71 -4.98
C PHE A 477 -1.71 -1.10 -5.30
N HIS A 478 -0.63 -1.74 -4.91
CA HIS A 478 0.71 -1.23 -5.10
C HIS A 478 1.49 -1.97 -6.18
N GLY A 479 2.62 -1.40 -6.51
CA GLY A 479 3.55 -1.99 -7.45
C GLY A 479 4.80 -1.17 -7.63
N MET A 480 5.58 -1.52 -8.63
CA MET A 480 6.82 -0.85 -8.93
C MET A 480 7.14 -0.85 -10.42
N TYR A 481 7.94 0.11 -10.83
CA TYR A 481 8.59 0.10 -12.15
C TYR A 481 9.97 -0.56 -12.02
N LYS A 482 10.24 -1.53 -12.88
CA LYS A 482 11.52 -2.20 -13.04
C LYS A 482 12.12 -1.76 -14.38
N PRO A 483 13.22 -1.00 -14.40
CA PRO A 483 13.87 -0.51 -15.62
C PRO A 483 14.49 -1.62 -16.45
#